data_fbc15fa670802cd1222430b89aa26ffa
#
_entry.id   fbc15fa670802cd1222430b89aa26ffa
#
_cell.length_a   1.000
_cell.length_b   1.000
_cell.length_c   1.000
_cell.angle_alpha   90.00
_cell.angle_beta   90.00
_cell.angle_gamma   90.00
#
_symmetry.space_group_name_H-M   'P 1'
#
loop_
_entity.id
_entity.type
_entity.pdbx_description
1 polymer ?
#
loop_
_entity_poly.entity_id
_entity_poly.type
_entity_poly.pdbx_seq_one_letter_code
_entity_poly.pdbx_strand_id
1 'polypeptide(L)'
;AQCLVGSEMCIRDKAKRITVPVSLDFMSVSSYGSDTKSSGVVKIVKDLDESLKDKEVIVVEDIVDSGRTLSYLLEMLKDRGPASLRLCTLLDKPERRVIDVHVDYTGFNIPDEFVVGYGLDYDQRYRNLPYIGVVEFD
;
A
#
# COMPACT_ATOMS: atom_id res chain seq x y z
N ALA A 1 16.91 12.48 -1.71
CA ALA A 1 15.96 12.16 -0.64
C ALA A 1 14.95 11.14 -1.16
N GLN A 2 14.76 10.07 -0.43
CA GLN A 2 13.74 9.06 -0.73
C GLN A 2 12.46 9.42 0.03
N CYS A 3 11.31 9.26 -0.63
CA CYS A 3 10.00 9.48 -0.03
C CYS A 3 9.29 8.13 0.14
N LEU A 4 8.80 7.83 1.33
CA LEU A 4 7.97 6.67 1.62
C LEU A 4 6.51 7.11 1.73
N VAL A 5 5.63 6.44 1.00
CA VAL A 5 4.19 6.71 0.95
C VAL A 5 3.44 5.41 1.26
N GLY A 6 2.45 5.45 2.15
CA GLY A 6 1.57 4.32 2.39
C GLY A 6 1.28 4.00 3.86
N SER A 7 1.16 2.71 4.18
CA SER A 7 0.75 2.22 5.49
C SER A 7 1.72 2.60 6.61
N GLU A 8 1.22 3.29 7.62
CA GLU A 8 1.99 3.89 8.69
C GLU A 8 2.83 2.87 9.49
N MET A 9 2.26 1.73 9.84
CA MET A 9 2.98 0.70 10.61
C MET A 9 4.12 0.08 9.80
N CYS A 10 3.88 -0.21 8.53
CA CYS A 10 4.89 -0.77 7.63
C CYS A 10 6.03 0.23 7.37
N ILE A 11 5.70 1.52 7.22
CA ILE A 11 6.69 2.59 7.02
C ILE A 11 7.61 2.71 8.24
N ARG A 12 7.06 2.72 9.44
CA ARG A 12 7.83 2.89 10.68
C ARG A 12 8.95 1.87 10.83
N ASP A 13 8.64 0.61 10.59
CA ASP A 13 9.63 -0.46 10.75
C ASP A 13 10.68 -0.46 9.63
N LYS A 14 10.29 -0.08 8.42
CA LYS A 14 11.20 0.05 7.28
C LYS A 14 12.11 1.26 7.40
N ALA A 15 11.58 2.41 7.80
CA ALA A 15 12.35 3.66 7.92
C ALA A 15 13.56 3.50 8.86
N LYS A 16 13.42 2.72 9.94
CA LYS A 16 14.52 2.43 10.88
C LYS A 16 15.67 1.62 10.27
N ARG A 17 15.43 0.94 9.15
CA ARG A 17 16.42 0.10 8.45
C ARG A 17 17.08 0.82 7.28
N ILE A 18 16.56 1.98 6.89
CA ILE A 18 17.14 2.79 5.80
C ILE A 18 18.28 3.61 6.38
N THR A 19 19.45 3.50 5.77
CA THR A 19 20.70 4.13 6.24
C THR A 19 21.03 5.46 5.56
N VAL A 20 20.26 5.82 4.52
CA VAL A 20 20.36 7.10 3.83
C VAL A 20 19.28 8.06 4.32
N PRO A 21 19.45 9.38 4.18
CA PRO A 21 18.39 10.34 4.51
C PRO A 21 17.09 10.03 3.77
N VAL A 22 15.98 9.99 4.49
CA VAL A 22 14.64 9.69 3.95
C VAL A 22 13.64 10.69 4.49
N SER A 23 12.74 11.18 3.64
CA SER A 23 11.54 11.90 4.04
C SER A 23 10.34 10.96 4.02
N LEU A 24 9.41 11.16 4.94
CA LEU A 24 8.19 10.39 5.05
C LEU A 24 7.00 11.28 4.69
N ASP A 25 6.11 10.74 3.88
CA ASP A 25 4.84 11.37 3.56
C ASP A 25 3.73 10.32 3.51
N PHE A 26 2.49 10.73 3.74
CA PHE A 26 1.34 9.85 3.86
C PHE A 26 0.23 10.30 2.95
N MET A 27 -0.38 9.35 2.28
CA MET A 27 -1.50 9.54 1.39
C MET A 27 -2.67 8.65 1.81
N SER A 28 -3.87 9.16 1.71
CA SER A 28 -5.08 8.37 1.94
C SER A 28 -5.97 8.42 0.71
N VAL A 29 -6.36 7.26 0.25
CA VAL A 29 -7.24 7.08 -0.89
C VAL A 29 -8.41 6.21 -0.51
N SER A 30 -9.58 6.47 -1.09
CA SER A 30 -10.75 5.61 -0.97
C SER A 30 -11.20 5.14 -2.36
N SER A 31 -11.58 3.88 -2.48
CA SER A 31 -12.22 3.37 -3.70
C SER A 31 -13.62 3.99 -3.85
N TYR A 32 -13.96 4.42 -5.07
CA TYR A 32 -15.28 4.93 -5.37
C TYR A 32 -16.25 3.77 -5.55
N GLY A 33 -17.29 3.70 -4.68
CA GLY A 33 -18.40 2.76 -4.80
C GLY A 33 -18.39 1.62 -3.78
N SER A 34 -19.52 1.45 -3.10
CA SER A 34 -19.81 0.35 -2.16
C SER A 34 -20.22 -0.96 -2.84
N ASP A 35 -20.19 -1.04 -4.17
CA ASP A 35 -20.61 -2.22 -4.92
C ASP A 35 -19.41 -2.98 -5.49
N THR A 36 -19.60 -4.28 -5.60
CA THR A 36 -18.65 -5.31 -6.06
C THR A 36 -18.05 -5.10 -7.45
N LYS A 37 -18.39 -4.01 -8.12
CA LYS A 37 -17.80 -3.52 -9.37
C LYS A 37 -17.08 -2.20 -9.12
N SER A 38 -15.93 -2.25 -8.44
CA SER A 38 -15.07 -1.07 -8.35
C SER A 38 -14.63 -0.68 -9.76
N SER A 39 -14.99 0.52 -10.20
CA SER A 39 -14.60 1.09 -11.50
C SER A 39 -13.09 1.37 -11.61
N GLY A 40 -12.33 1.09 -10.56
CA GLY A 40 -10.91 1.43 -10.48
C GLY A 40 -10.62 2.90 -10.16
N VAL A 41 -11.64 3.76 -10.17
CA VAL A 41 -11.49 5.18 -9.84
C VAL A 41 -11.32 5.35 -8.35
N VAL A 42 -10.28 6.09 -7.97
CA VAL A 42 -9.87 6.33 -6.58
C VAL A 42 -10.08 7.80 -6.25
N LYS A 43 -10.66 8.06 -5.10
CA LYS A 43 -10.75 9.40 -4.54
C LYS A 43 -9.60 9.63 -3.58
N ILE A 44 -8.85 10.70 -3.79
CA ILE A 44 -7.83 11.16 -2.83
C ILE A 44 -8.55 11.82 -1.66
N VAL A 45 -8.38 11.26 -0.46
CA VAL A 45 -8.91 11.80 0.80
C VAL A 45 -7.87 12.72 1.44
N LYS A 46 -6.61 12.30 1.50
CA LYS A 46 -5.45 13.12 1.84
C LYS A 46 -4.41 12.95 0.75
N ASP A 47 -3.94 14.06 0.21
CA ASP A 47 -2.84 14.08 -0.75
C ASP A 47 -1.48 14.23 -0.03
N LEU A 48 -0.41 14.02 -0.79
CA LEU A 48 0.95 14.25 -0.33
C LEU A 48 1.18 15.72 0.02
N ASP A 49 1.96 15.94 1.04
CA ASP A 49 2.32 17.30 1.49
C ASP A 49 3.42 17.90 0.60
N GLU A 50 4.26 17.04 -0.02
CA GLU A 50 5.37 17.46 -0.84
C GLU A 50 5.30 16.98 -2.31
N SER A 51 5.97 17.71 -3.20
CA SER A 51 6.14 17.29 -4.60
C SER A 51 7.03 16.05 -4.70
N LEU A 52 6.65 15.14 -5.59
CA LEU A 52 7.45 13.95 -5.94
C LEU A 52 8.46 14.21 -7.07
N LYS A 53 8.41 15.38 -7.71
CA LYS A 53 9.22 15.67 -8.87
C LYS A 53 10.71 15.45 -8.59
N ASP A 54 11.37 14.70 -9.48
CA ASP A 54 12.79 14.37 -9.44
C ASP A 54 13.27 13.62 -8.17
N LYS A 55 12.33 13.10 -7.35
CA LYS A 55 12.64 12.29 -6.16
C LYS A 55 12.63 10.80 -6.47
N GLU A 56 13.43 10.04 -5.76
CA GLU A 56 13.29 8.58 -5.70
C GLU A 56 12.22 8.22 -4.67
N VAL A 57 11.17 7.53 -5.12
CA VAL A 57 9.96 7.26 -4.32
C VAL A 57 9.78 5.76 -4.11
N ILE A 58 9.50 5.38 -2.88
CA ILE A 58 9.04 4.04 -2.53
C ILE A 58 7.63 4.18 -1.95
N VAL A 59 6.66 3.57 -2.63
CA VAL A 59 5.31 3.39 -2.12
C VAL A 59 5.31 2.17 -1.21
N VAL A 60 4.78 2.31 -0.01
CA VAL A 60 4.71 1.22 0.97
C VAL A 60 3.26 0.92 1.28
N GLU A 61 2.87 -0.32 1.01
CA GLU A 61 1.53 -0.84 1.26
C GLU A 61 1.58 -2.00 2.26
N ASP A 62 0.49 -2.19 2.98
CA ASP A 62 0.33 -3.33 3.87
C ASP A 62 0.01 -4.61 3.08
N ILE A 63 -0.88 -4.52 2.11
CA ILE A 63 -1.31 -5.66 1.31
C ILE A 63 -1.61 -5.28 -0.14
N VAL A 64 -1.15 -6.10 -1.07
CA VAL A 64 -1.56 -6.04 -2.48
C VAL A 64 -2.54 -7.18 -2.75
N ASP A 65 -3.78 -6.82 -3.03
CA ASP A 65 -4.89 -7.73 -3.32
C ASP A 65 -5.19 -7.73 -4.83
N SER A 66 -6.32 -7.24 -5.28
CA SER A 66 -6.74 -7.24 -6.68
C SER A 66 -5.86 -6.39 -7.61
N GLY A 67 -5.13 -5.44 -7.08
CA GLY A 67 -4.29 -4.50 -7.82
C GLY A 67 -5.04 -3.31 -8.43
N ARG A 68 -6.39 -3.27 -8.39
CA ARG A 68 -7.19 -2.21 -9.05
C ARG A 68 -6.86 -0.81 -8.53
N THR A 69 -7.01 -0.61 -7.23
CA THR A 69 -6.74 0.68 -6.58
C THR A 69 -5.28 1.08 -6.71
N LEU A 70 -4.40 0.11 -6.51
CA LEU A 70 -2.96 0.36 -6.49
C LEU A 70 -2.40 0.67 -7.89
N SER A 71 -2.91 0.01 -8.93
CA SER A 71 -2.55 0.32 -10.32
C SER A 71 -2.86 1.78 -10.65
N TYR A 72 -4.07 2.23 -10.34
CA TYR A 72 -4.48 3.63 -10.54
C TYR A 72 -3.60 4.60 -9.73
N LEU A 73 -3.34 4.28 -8.45
CA LEU A 73 -2.50 5.08 -7.58
C LEU A 73 -1.08 5.23 -8.13
N LEU A 74 -0.47 4.14 -8.57
CA LEU A 74 0.88 4.15 -9.12
C LEU A 74 0.98 4.96 -10.41
N GLU A 75 -0.01 4.86 -11.31
CA GLU A 75 -0.07 5.69 -12.51
C GLU A 75 -0.15 7.18 -12.17
N MET A 76 -1.05 7.53 -11.25
CA MET A 76 -1.21 8.92 -10.80
C MET A 76 0.07 9.46 -10.14
N LEU A 77 0.77 8.66 -9.33
CA LEU A 77 2.03 9.06 -8.72
C LEU A 77 3.15 9.19 -9.76
N LYS A 78 3.15 8.33 -10.77
CA LYS A 78 4.11 8.37 -11.88
C LYS A 78 3.98 9.65 -12.71
N ASP A 79 2.74 10.12 -12.91
CA ASP A 79 2.47 11.38 -13.63
C ASP A 79 2.97 12.62 -12.87
N ARG A 80 3.28 12.50 -11.60
CA ARG A 80 3.89 13.57 -10.78
C ARG A 80 5.39 13.73 -10.99
N GLY A 81 6.00 12.95 -11.89
CA GLY A 81 7.37 13.09 -12.35
C GLY A 81 8.46 12.69 -11.35
N PRO A 82 8.31 11.60 -10.57
CA PRO A 82 9.41 11.11 -9.74
C PRO A 82 10.57 10.61 -10.61
N ALA A 83 11.80 10.68 -10.09
CA ALA A 83 12.97 10.12 -10.76
C ALA A 83 12.88 8.58 -10.83
N SER A 84 12.33 7.95 -9.78
CA SER A 84 11.97 6.54 -9.77
C SER A 84 10.77 6.30 -8.86
N LEU A 85 9.95 5.30 -9.19
CA LEU A 85 8.81 4.88 -8.39
C LEU A 85 8.87 3.37 -8.22
N ARG A 86 8.94 2.90 -6.97
CA ARG A 86 8.98 1.49 -6.61
C ARG A 86 7.90 1.17 -5.61
N LEU A 87 7.40 -0.06 -5.63
CA LEU A 87 6.38 -0.57 -4.74
C LEU A 87 6.98 -1.59 -3.77
N CYS A 88 6.71 -1.38 -2.50
CA CYS A 88 7.04 -2.30 -1.42
C CYS A 88 5.77 -2.69 -0.68
N THR A 89 5.49 -3.98 -0.54
CA THR A 89 4.35 -4.47 0.23
C THR A 89 4.78 -5.44 1.32
N LEU A 90 4.06 -5.45 2.43
CA LEU A 90 4.25 -6.47 3.46
C LEU A 90 3.67 -7.80 3.00
N LEU A 91 2.42 -7.79 2.51
CA LEU A 91 1.71 -8.97 2.05
C LEU A 91 1.33 -8.85 0.58
N ASP A 92 1.48 -9.93 -0.17
CA ASP A 92 1.03 -10.04 -1.56
C ASP A 92 0.12 -11.25 -1.72
N LYS A 93 -1.04 -11.05 -2.36
CA LYS A 93 -1.99 -12.10 -2.74
C LYS A 93 -2.00 -12.28 -4.26
N PRO A 94 -1.05 -12.99 -4.85
CA PRO A 94 -0.97 -13.12 -6.31
C PRO A 94 -2.20 -13.79 -6.94
N GLU A 95 -2.86 -14.71 -6.22
CA GLU A 95 -4.07 -15.40 -6.70
C GLU A 95 -5.29 -14.48 -6.85
N ARG A 96 -5.31 -13.37 -6.13
CA ARG A 96 -6.39 -12.36 -6.19
C ARG A 96 -6.17 -11.30 -7.26
N ARG A 97 -5.04 -11.33 -7.94
CA ARG A 97 -4.67 -10.30 -8.90
C ARG A 97 -5.63 -10.26 -10.08
N VAL A 98 -6.25 -9.10 -10.29
CA VAL A 98 -7.12 -8.80 -11.43
C VAL A 98 -6.43 -7.88 -12.42
N ILE A 99 -5.68 -6.90 -11.91
CA ILE A 99 -4.82 -6.02 -12.70
C ILE A 99 -3.38 -6.28 -12.29
N ASP A 100 -2.52 -6.52 -13.27
CA ASP A 100 -1.11 -6.75 -13.02
C ASP A 100 -0.46 -5.48 -12.45
N VAL A 101 0.20 -5.65 -11.31
CA VAL A 101 0.96 -4.61 -10.62
C VAL A 101 2.32 -5.18 -10.28
N HIS A 102 3.36 -4.55 -10.81
CA HIS A 102 4.72 -4.94 -10.48
C HIS A 102 5.05 -4.52 -9.04
N VAL A 103 5.42 -5.49 -8.21
CA VAL A 103 5.86 -5.28 -6.83
C VAL A 103 7.37 -5.46 -6.80
N ASP A 104 8.11 -4.40 -6.44
CA ASP A 104 9.58 -4.44 -6.38
C ASP A 104 10.08 -5.18 -5.14
N TYR A 105 9.39 -5.02 -4.02
CA TYR A 105 9.78 -5.63 -2.75
C TYR A 105 8.55 -6.25 -2.06
N THR A 106 8.56 -7.56 -1.90
CA THR A 106 7.49 -8.31 -1.22
C THR A 106 8.01 -8.92 0.08
N GLY A 107 7.29 -8.69 1.16
CA GLY A 107 7.57 -9.32 2.44
C GLY A 107 7.17 -10.80 2.42
N PHE A 108 5.89 -11.07 2.21
CA PHE A 108 5.33 -12.42 2.20
C PHE A 108 4.28 -12.57 1.11
N ASN A 109 4.35 -13.67 0.35
CA ASN A 109 3.24 -14.13 -0.47
C ASN A 109 2.29 -14.95 0.40
N ILE A 110 1.01 -14.62 0.37
CA ILE A 110 -0.02 -15.32 1.13
C ILE A 110 -1.13 -15.82 0.20
N PRO A 111 -1.82 -16.92 0.57
CA PRO A 111 -2.99 -17.40 -0.16
C PRO A 111 -4.16 -16.44 -0.02
N ASP A 112 -5.28 -16.74 -0.71
CA ASP A 112 -6.51 -15.96 -0.62
C ASP A 112 -7.24 -16.20 0.71
N GLU A 113 -6.67 -15.70 1.78
CA GLU A 113 -7.24 -15.74 3.13
C GLU A 113 -7.50 -14.32 3.64
N PHE A 114 -8.47 -14.17 4.52
CA PHE A 114 -8.75 -12.91 5.16
C PHE A 114 -7.84 -12.74 6.37
N VAL A 115 -6.99 -11.71 6.34
CA VAL A 115 -5.96 -11.48 7.37
C VAL A 115 -6.20 -10.19 8.14
N VAL A 116 -5.85 -10.20 9.41
CA VAL A 116 -5.96 -9.07 10.34
C VAL A 116 -4.70 -8.95 11.18
N GLY A 117 -4.57 -7.81 11.84
CA GLY A 117 -3.43 -7.51 12.71
C GLY A 117 -2.34 -6.74 12.00
N TYR A 118 -1.42 -6.18 12.74
CA TYR A 118 -0.33 -5.35 12.27
C TYR A 118 -0.80 -4.18 11.38
N GLY A 119 -1.93 -3.55 11.78
CA GLY A 119 -2.59 -2.46 11.06
C GLY A 119 -3.77 -2.89 10.18
N LEU A 120 -3.83 -4.15 9.76
CA LEU A 120 -4.94 -4.70 9.00
C LEU A 120 -6.16 -4.94 9.91
N ASP A 121 -7.35 -4.71 9.38
CA ASP A 121 -8.59 -4.79 10.15
C ASP A 121 -9.66 -5.70 9.56
N TYR A 122 -10.59 -6.06 10.44
CA TYR A 122 -11.93 -6.52 10.10
C TYR A 122 -12.93 -5.66 10.86
N ASP A 123 -13.76 -4.91 10.14
CA ASP A 123 -14.76 -3.99 10.72
C ASP A 123 -14.15 -3.05 11.80
N GLN A 124 -13.01 -2.41 11.47
CA GLN A 124 -12.22 -1.51 12.33
C GLN A 124 -11.62 -2.18 13.58
N ARG A 125 -11.65 -3.50 13.67
CA ARG A 125 -11.10 -4.26 14.79
C ARG A 125 -9.81 -4.97 14.40
N TYR A 126 -9.04 -5.38 15.40
CA TYR A 126 -7.83 -6.21 15.29
C TYR A 126 -6.58 -5.51 14.73
N ARG A 127 -6.63 -4.21 14.41
CA ARG A 127 -5.44 -3.48 13.92
C ARG A 127 -4.27 -3.50 14.90
N ASN A 128 -4.57 -3.59 16.20
CA ASN A 128 -3.60 -3.54 17.30
C ASN A 128 -2.93 -4.87 17.61
N LEU A 129 -3.28 -5.96 16.93
CA LEU A 129 -2.59 -7.23 17.12
C LEU A 129 -1.13 -7.10 16.68
N PRO A 130 -0.15 -7.55 17.48
CA PRO A 130 1.27 -7.46 17.14
C PRO A 130 1.75 -8.55 16.18
N TYR A 131 0.82 -9.26 15.57
CA TYR A 131 1.02 -10.32 14.57
C TYR A 131 -0.06 -10.24 13.50
N ILE A 132 0.16 -10.96 12.41
CA ILE A 132 -0.86 -11.16 11.36
C ILE A 132 -1.51 -12.51 11.59
N GLY A 133 -2.83 -12.52 11.69
CA GLY A 133 -3.65 -13.73 11.85
C GLY A 133 -4.66 -13.88 10.73
N VAL A 134 -5.07 -15.11 10.46
CA VAL A 134 -6.17 -15.44 9.55
C VAL A 134 -7.48 -15.42 10.33
N VAL A 135 -8.51 -14.81 9.72
CA VAL A 135 -9.87 -14.85 10.28
C VAL A 135 -10.58 -16.09 9.76
N GLU A 136 -10.99 -16.95 10.67
CA GLU A 136 -11.88 -18.05 10.36
C GLU A 136 -13.33 -17.60 10.57
N PHE A 137 -14.16 -17.75 9.56
CA PHE A 137 -15.58 -17.48 9.64
C PHE A 137 -16.31 -18.80 9.91
N ASP A 138 -17.03 -18.85 11.03
CA ASP A 138 -17.87 -20.00 11.39
C ASP A 138 -19.10 -20.12 10.46
#